data_5a9600c4b41b71809e52b7fb63100e71
#
_entry.id   5a9600c4b41b71809e52b7fb63100e71
#
_cell.length_a   1.000
_cell.length_b   1.000
_cell.length_c   1.000
_cell.angle_alpha   90.00
_cell.angle_beta   90.00
_cell.angle_gamma   90.00
#
_symmetry.space_group_name_H-M   'P 1'
#
loop_
_entity.id
_entity.type
_entity.pdbx_description
1 polymer ?
#
loop_
_entity_poly.entity_id
_entity_poly.type
_entity_poly.pdbx_seq_one_letter_code
_entity_poly.pdbx_strand_id
1 'polypeptide(L)'
;KTAFLFAGQGAQYTGMGKDLCECSKAAAKVFEAADKVRENTSEQCFTAPVEKLSQTINTQPCVYCVDLAAARALEEAGVHADAVAGFSLGEVAALTFAGAFSEEDGFSFVCRRAKAMDYAAQKNPAGMAAVLKLDNETVEKICQEFVRVYPVNYNCPGQLVAACGKPELEAFCNRVKEYKGKAVPLAVSGGFHSPFMDSAQQELHHEIGNYHLNVPKLPI
;
A
#
# COMPACT_ATOMS: atom_id res chain seq x y z
N LYS A 1 -9.23 -19.81 14.77
CA LYS A 1 -9.28 -19.13 13.46
C LYS A 1 -8.12 -18.16 13.36
N THR A 2 -7.48 -18.14 12.21
CA THR A 2 -6.31 -17.32 11.91
C THR A 2 -6.60 -16.42 10.73
N ALA A 3 -6.26 -15.12 10.81
CA ALA A 3 -6.31 -14.22 9.67
C ALA A 3 -4.89 -13.74 9.34
N PHE A 4 -4.52 -13.73 8.05
CA PHE A 4 -3.29 -13.09 7.61
C PHE A 4 -3.60 -11.66 7.17
N LEU A 5 -2.82 -10.73 7.69
CA LEU A 5 -2.95 -9.30 7.38
C LEU A 5 -1.73 -8.86 6.56
N PHE A 6 -1.98 -8.30 5.40
CA PHE A 6 -0.96 -7.87 4.45
C PHE A 6 -0.74 -6.36 4.55
N ALA A 7 0.52 -5.96 4.70
CA ALA A 7 0.90 -4.59 4.96
C ALA A 7 0.72 -3.68 3.73
N GLY A 8 0.51 -2.40 3.98
CA GLY A 8 0.51 -1.36 2.95
C GLY A 8 1.84 -0.60 2.86
N GLN A 9 1.87 0.40 1.98
CA GLN A 9 2.98 1.34 1.87
C GLN A 9 3.20 2.06 3.21
N GLY A 10 4.46 2.12 3.66
CA GLY A 10 4.88 2.60 4.98
C GLY A 10 5.56 1.52 5.83
N ALA A 11 5.42 0.24 5.45
CA ALA A 11 6.03 -0.88 6.15
C ALA A 11 7.46 -1.20 5.69
N GLN A 12 7.96 -0.54 4.63
CA GLN A 12 9.27 -0.83 4.02
C GLN A 12 10.45 -0.43 4.92
N TYR A 13 11.48 -1.25 4.90
CA TYR A 13 12.79 -0.98 5.52
C TYR A 13 13.90 -1.73 4.80
N THR A 14 15.13 -1.24 4.88
CA THR A 14 16.29 -1.89 4.28
C THR A 14 16.54 -3.25 4.91
N GLY A 15 16.71 -4.30 4.10
CA GLY A 15 16.91 -5.66 4.55
C GLY A 15 15.63 -6.48 4.68
N MET A 16 14.45 -5.91 4.44
CA MET A 16 13.17 -6.62 4.58
C MET A 16 13.12 -7.86 3.68
N GLY A 17 12.67 -8.98 4.25
CA GLY A 17 12.49 -10.26 3.57
C GLY A 17 13.78 -11.08 3.36
N LYS A 18 14.96 -10.54 3.66
CA LYS A 18 16.24 -11.27 3.50
C LYS A 18 16.31 -12.51 4.40
N ASP A 19 16.03 -12.36 5.66
CA ASP A 19 15.98 -13.43 6.65
C ASP A 19 14.91 -14.48 6.34
N LEU A 20 13.76 -14.06 5.79
CA LEU A 20 12.72 -14.98 5.30
C LEU A 20 13.26 -15.90 4.19
N CYS A 21 14.01 -15.34 3.22
CA CYS A 21 14.59 -16.12 2.13
C CYS A 21 15.67 -17.10 2.63
N GLU A 22 16.38 -16.76 3.70
CA GLU A 22 17.39 -17.62 4.30
C GLU A 22 16.78 -18.82 5.04
N CYS A 23 15.57 -18.68 5.61
CA CYS A 23 14.94 -19.71 6.43
C CYS A 23 13.77 -20.45 5.74
N SER A 24 13.21 -19.92 4.65
CA SER A 24 12.06 -20.50 3.93
C SER A 24 12.31 -20.59 2.43
N LYS A 25 12.21 -21.82 1.89
CA LYS A 25 12.28 -22.04 0.43
C LYS A 25 11.07 -21.46 -0.28
N ALA A 26 9.91 -21.47 0.34
CA ALA A 26 8.70 -20.90 -0.21
C ALA A 26 8.83 -19.37 -0.34
N ALA A 27 9.39 -18.70 0.67
CA ALA A 27 9.67 -17.26 0.61
C ALA A 27 10.70 -16.93 -0.47
N ALA A 28 11.79 -17.67 -0.59
CA ALA A 28 12.81 -17.46 -1.62
C ALA A 28 12.23 -17.53 -3.03
N LYS A 29 11.34 -18.49 -3.31
CA LYS A 29 10.66 -18.64 -4.61
C LYS A 29 9.82 -17.41 -4.99
N VAL A 30 9.20 -16.73 -4.02
CA VAL A 30 8.45 -15.50 -4.29
C VAL A 30 9.37 -14.43 -4.86
N PHE A 31 10.54 -14.23 -4.27
CA PHE A 31 11.53 -13.26 -4.75
C PHE A 31 12.14 -13.67 -6.09
N GLU A 32 12.44 -14.97 -6.30
CA GLU A 32 12.90 -15.49 -7.58
C GLU A 32 11.89 -15.26 -8.72
N ALA A 33 10.58 -15.43 -8.43
CA ALA A 33 9.52 -15.17 -9.40
C ALA A 33 9.39 -13.67 -9.68
N ALA A 34 9.48 -12.83 -8.66
CA ALA A 34 9.44 -11.39 -8.80
C ALA A 34 10.60 -10.84 -9.64
N ASP A 35 11.82 -11.34 -9.43
CA ASP A 35 12.99 -10.92 -10.19
C ASP A 35 12.91 -11.25 -11.68
N LYS A 36 12.16 -12.28 -12.08
CA LYS A 36 11.89 -12.59 -13.50
C LYS A 36 11.00 -11.54 -14.18
N VAL A 37 10.09 -10.92 -13.42
CA VAL A 37 9.15 -9.90 -13.93
C VAL A 37 9.76 -8.49 -13.82
N ARG A 38 10.45 -8.21 -12.72
CA ARG A 38 11.10 -6.95 -12.43
C ARG A 38 12.47 -7.22 -11.81
N GLU A 39 13.51 -7.16 -12.66
CA GLU A 39 14.90 -7.41 -12.27
C GLU A 39 15.32 -6.65 -11.01
N ASN A 40 16.16 -7.28 -10.19
CA ASN A 40 16.75 -6.72 -8.96
C ASN A 40 15.72 -6.33 -7.88
N THR A 41 14.52 -6.89 -7.87
CA THR A 41 13.52 -6.62 -6.82
C THR A 41 13.99 -7.14 -5.47
N SER A 42 14.55 -8.36 -5.43
CA SER A 42 15.16 -8.94 -4.22
C SER A 42 16.33 -8.10 -3.70
N GLU A 43 17.26 -7.74 -4.57
CA GLU A 43 18.38 -6.89 -4.20
C GLU A 43 17.92 -5.54 -3.66
N GLN A 44 16.91 -4.95 -4.27
CA GLN A 44 16.32 -3.69 -3.81
C GLN A 44 15.74 -3.81 -2.41
N CYS A 45 15.01 -4.89 -2.09
CA CYS A 45 14.49 -5.16 -0.74
C CYS A 45 15.61 -5.32 0.29
N PHE A 46 16.68 -6.03 -0.09
CA PHE A 46 17.72 -6.44 0.84
C PHE A 46 18.77 -5.38 1.12
N THR A 47 19.04 -4.48 0.15
CA THR A 47 20.19 -3.57 0.21
C THR A 47 19.89 -2.12 -0.06
N ALA A 48 18.77 -1.79 -0.70
CA ALA A 48 18.50 -0.40 -1.05
C ALA A 48 18.28 0.48 0.20
N PRO A 49 18.77 1.74 0.17
CA PRO A 49 18.49 2.67 1.25
C PRO A 49 17.00 2.99 1.32
N VAL A 50 16.53 3.36 2.51
CA VAL A 50 15.11 3.59 2.81
C VAL A 50 14.51 4.70 1.92
N GLU A 51 15.28 5.68 1.54
CA GLU A 51 14.87 6.78 0.66
C GLU A 51 14.48 6.26 -0.74
N LYS A 52 15.23 5.27 -1.26
CA LYS A 52 14.91 4.61 -2.53
C LYS A 52 13.70 3.70 -2.39
N LEU A 53 13.63 2.94 -1.30
CA LEU A 53 12.49 2.07 -1.00
C LEU A 53 11.19 2.84 -0.78
N SER A 54 11.26 4.08 -0.30
CA SER A 54 10.08 4.92 -0.01
C SER A 54 9.48 5.60 -1.25
N GLN A 55 10.10 5.48 -2.42
CA GLN A 55 9.49 5.90 -3.68
C GLN A 55 8.38 4.93 -4.06
N THR A 56 7.18 5.42 -4.34
CA THR A 56 5.99 4.60 -4.62
C THR A 56 6.24 3.50 -5.66
N ILE A 57 6.97 3.84 -6.72
CA ILE A 57 7.34 2.90 -7.79
C ILE A 57 8.20 1.72 -7.31
N ASN A 58 8.90 1.89 -6.20
CA ASN A 58 9.73 0.86 -5.58
C ASN A 58 9.03 0.20 -4.38
N THR A 59 8.37 1.02 -3.55
CA THR A 59 7.71 0.55 -2.33
C THR A 59 6.72 -0.57 -2.62
N GLN A 60 5.83 -0.36 -3.60
CA GLN A 60 4.74 -1.29 -3.82
C GLN A 60 5.20 -2.68 -4.26
N PRO A 61 6.07 -2.84 -5.29
CA PRO A 61 6.59 -4.16 -5.64
C PRO A 61 7.37 -4.81 -4.50
N CYS A 62 8.17 -4.05 -3.77
CA CYS A 62 9.02 -4.58 -2.71
C CYS A 62 8.21 -5.06 -1.50
N VAL A 63 7.23 -4.26 -1.02
CA VAL A 63 6.38 -4.66 0.11
C VAL A 63 5.48 -5.84 -0.27
N TYR A 64 4.94 -5.85 -1.49
CA TYR A 64 4.18 -7.01 -1.99
C TYR A 64 4.98 -8.31 -1.92
N CYS A 65 6.26 -8.29 -2.34
CA CYS A 65 7.10 -9.49 -2.26
C CYS A 65 7.30 -9.97 -0.82
N VAL A 66 7.57 -9.05 0.10
CA VAL A 66 7.76 -9.39 1.52
C VAL A 66 6.48 -9.93 2.13
N ASP A 67 5.34 -9.31 1.85
CA ASP A 67 4.02 -9.73 2.31
C ASP A 67 3.71 -11.17 1.86
N LEU A 68 3.85 -11.44 0.56
CA LEU A 68 3.59 -12.76 0.01
C LEU A 68 4.61 -13.79 0.50
N ALA A 69 5.89 -13.44 0.57
CA ALA A 69 6.95 -14.29 1.08
C ALA A 69 6.72 -14.69 2.54
N ALA A 70 6.30 -13.74 3.39
CA ALA A 70 5.98 -14.01 4.79
C ALA A 70 4.77 -14.96 4.92
N ALA A 71 3.72 -14.76 4.11
CA ALA A 71 2.56 -15.63 4.10
C ALA A 71 2.93 -17.05 3.64
N ARG A 72 3.75 -17.19 2.60
CA ARG A 72 4.23 -18.49 2.11
C ARG A 72 5.15 -19.19 3.10
N ALA A 73 5.98 -18.45 3.82
CA ALA A 73 6.81 -19.00 4.90
C ALA A 73 5.95 -19.55 6.05
N LEU A 74 4.89 -18.86 6.42
CA LEU A 74 3.94 -19.33 7.42
C LEU A 74 3.22 -20.62 6.98
N GLU A 75 2.77 -20.70 5.71
CA GLU A 75 2.20 -21.94 5.17
C GLU A 75 3.20 -23.11 5.19
N GLU A 76 4.46 -22.85 4.78
CA GLU A 76 5.54 -23.86 4.83
C GLU A 76 5.79 -24.35 6.27
N ALA A 77 5.62 -23.47 7.26
CA ALA A 77 5.71 -23.82 8.67
C ALA A 77 4.42 -24.47 9.25
N GLY A 78 3.40 -24.71 8.43
CA GLY A 78 2.15 -25.37 8.84
C GLY A 78 1.11 -24.41 9.46
N VAL A 79 1.31 -23.11 9.36
CA VAL A 79 0.32 -22.11 9.80
C VAL A 79 -0.55 -21.71 8.60
N HIS A 80 -1.85 -21.98 8.70
CA HIS A 80 -2.81 -21.70 7.61
C HIS A 80 -3.78 -20.60 7.99
N ALA A 81 -4.14 -19.78 6.99
CA ALA A 81 -5.14 -18.73 7.17
C ALA A 81 -6.55 -19.26 6.92
N ASP A 82 -7.51 -18.85 7.76
CA ASP A 82 -8.96 -19.00 7.53
C ASP A 82 -9.53 -17.84 6.73
N ALA A 83 -8.87 -16.67 6.76
CA ALA A 83 -9.24 -15.45 6.05
C ALA A 83 -8.01 -14.57 5.83
N VAL A 84 -8.10 -13.64 4.90
CA VAL A 84 -7.04 -12.66 4.62
C VAL A 84 -7.62 -11.25 4.58
N ALA A 85 -6.78 -10.26 4.86
CA ALA A 85 -7.11 -8.86 4.62
C ALA A 85 -5.83 -8.08 4.24
N GLY A 86 -5.96 -7.07 3.40
CA GLY A 86 -4.82 -6.25 2.98
C GLY A 86 -5.11 -4.76 3.11
N PHE A 87 -4.10 -4.00 3.53
CA PHE A 87 -4.18 -2.55 3.63
C PHE A 87 -3.65 -1.91 2.35
N SER A 88 -4.54 -1.31 1.55
CA SER A 88 -4.18 -0.64 0.28
C SER A 88 -3.42 -1.58 -0.68
N LEU A 89 -2.13 -1.40 -0.85
CA LEU A 89 -1.26 -2.29 -1.62
C LEU A 89 -1.32 -3.75 -1.12
N GLY A 90 -1.42 -3.96 0.18
CA GLY A 90 -1.53 -5.30 0.78
C GLY A 90 -2.77 -6.07 0.32
N GLU A 91 -3.82 -5.38 -0.17
CA GLU A 91 -4.99 -6.02 -0.78
C GLU A 91 -4.62 -6.83 -2.02
N VAL A 92 -3.66 -6.34 -2.84
CA VAL A 92 -3.18 -7.09 -4.02
C VAL A 92 -2.43 -8.35 -3.58
N ALA A 93 -1.62 -8.27 -2.53
CA ALA A 93 -0.95 -9.45 -1.95
C ALA A 93 -1.95 -10.44 -1.34
N ALA A 94 -2.99 -9.95 -0.64
CA ALA A 94 -4.06 -10.76 -0.09
C ALA A 94 -4.86 -11.49 -1.20
N LEU A 95 -5.22 -10.79 -2.27
CA LEU A 95 -5.88 -11.35 -3.45
C LEU A 95 -5.03 -12.44 -4.11
N THR A 96 -3.74 -12.21 -4.24
CA THR A 96 -2.80 -13.19 -4.80
C THR A 96 -2.66 -14.41 -3.89
N PHE A 97 -2.48 -14.19 -2.60
CA PHE A 97 -2.39 -15.28 -1.62
C PHE A 97 -3.65 -16.13 -1.59
N ALA A 98 -4.82 -15.50 -1.67
CA ALA A 98 -6.12 -16.18 -1.75
C ALA A 98 -6.38 -16.86 -3.11
N GLY A 99 -5.50 -16.69 -4.09
CA GLY A 99 -5.56 -17.33 -5.42
C GLY A 99 -6.45 -16.63 -6.43
N ALA A 100 -6.85 -15.38 -6.20
CA ALA A 100 -7.55 -14.56 -7.18
C ALA A 100 -6.63 -14.20 -8.36
N PHE A 101 -5.40 -13.79 -8.08
CA PHE A 101 -4.32 -13.68 -9.07
C PHE A 101 -3.40 -14.89 -9.02
N SER A 102 -2.76 -15.22 -10.14
CA SER A 102 -1.49 -15.96 -10.10
C SER A 102 -0.41 -15.10 -9.44
N GLU A 103 0.67 -15.70 -8.93
CA GLU A 103 1.76 -14.93 -8.31
C GLU A 103 2.44 -13.99 -9.32
N GLU A 104 2.58 -14.41 -10.57
CA GLU A 104 3.14 -13.61 -11.66
C GLU A 104 2.22 -12.44 -12.03
N ASP A 105 0.92 -12.70 -12.19
CA ASP A 105 -0.06 -11.66 -12.53
C ASP A 105 -0.21 -10.64 -11.41
N GLY A 106 -0.29 -11.09 -10.15
CA GLY A 106 -0.38 -10.21 -9.00
C GLY A 106 0.84 -9.30 -8.86
N PHE A 107 2.04 -9.84 -9.09
CA PHE A 107 3.28 -9.04 -9.08
C PHE A 107 3.34 -8.08 -10.27
N SER A 108 2.96 -8.52 -11.47
CA SER A 108 2.88 -7.66 -12.64
C SER A 108 1.89 -6.52 -12.42
N PHE A 109 0.70 -6.83 -11.88
CA PHE A 109 -0.33 -5.84 -11.58
C PHE A 109 0.14 -4.82 -10.53
N VAL A 110 0.82 -5.25 -9.45
CA VAL A 110 1.34 -4.29 -8.46
C VAL A 110 2.43 -3.39 -9.04
N CYS A 111 3.25 -3.88 -9.96
CA CYS A 111 4.21 -3.04 -10.67
C CYS A 111 3.52 -1.98 -11.55
N ARG A 112 2.42 -2.33 -12.23
CA ARG A 112 1.60 -1.39 -12.99
C ARG A 112 0.93 -0.37 -12.07
N ARG A 113 0.35 -0.84 -10.96
CA ARG A 113 -0.24 0.02 -9.94
C ARG A 113 0.75 1.05 -9.41
N ALA A 114 1.97 0.62 -9.08
CA ALA A 114 3.02 1.51 -8.62
C ALA A 114 3.35 2.61 -9.63
N LYS A 115 3.49 2.27 -10.91
CA LYS A 115 3.76 3.23 -12.00
C LYS A 115 2.62 4.21 -12.20
N ALA A 116 1.38 3.73 -12.26
CA ALA A 116 0.21 4.57 -12.46
C ALA A 116 0.04 5.58 -11.30
N MET A 117 0.19 5.12 -10.06
CA MET A 117 0.08 5.97 -8.88
C MET A 117 1.23 6.97 -8.76
N ASP A 118 2.46 6.56 -9.08
CA ASP A 118 3.63 7.46 -9.11
C ASP A 118 3.46 8.56 -10.15
N TYR A 119 3.01 8.21 -11.35
CA TYR A 119 2.71 9.16 -12.41
C TYR A 119 1.60 10.14 -12.01
N ALA A 120 0.50 9.63 -11.44
CA ALA A 120 -0.61 10.48 -10.96
C ALA A 120 -0.14 11.47 -9.88
N ALA A 121 0.72 11.03 -8.94
CA ALA A 121 1.30 11.87 -7.90
C ALA A 121 2.18 12.99 -8.47
N GLN A 122 2.95 12.70 -9.51
CA GLN A 122 3.77 13.71 -10.20
C GLN A 122 2.92 14.77 -10.92
N LYS A 123 1.79 14.35 -11.51
CA LYS A 123 0.87 15.25 -12.21
C LYS A 123 -0.01 16.08 -11.28
N ASN A 124 -0.37 15.53 -10.13
CA ASN A 124 -1.24 16.14 -9.14
C ASN A 124 -0.52 16.25 -7.79
N PRO A 125 0.37 17.25 -7.59
CA PRO A 125 1.11 17.40 -6.35
C PRO A 125 0.19 17.52 -5.14
N ALA A 126 0.30 16.57 -4.22
CA ALA A 126 -0.49 16.47 -3.01
C ALA A 126 0.35 15.84 -1.88
N GLY A 127 -0.16 15.90 -0.67
CA GLY A 127 0.40 15.24 0.48
C GLY A 127 -0.70 14.59 1.31
N MET A 128 -0.31 13.93 2.38
CA MET A 128 -1.25 13.32 3.32
C MET A 128 -0.88 13.70 4.75
N ALA A 129 -1.89 13.76 5.61
CA ALA A 129 -1.69 13.96 7.04
C ALA A 129 -2.56 12.99 7.84
N ALA A 130 -1.96 12.32 8.82
CA ALA A 130 -2.70 11.54 9.80
C ALA A 130 -3.25 12.47 10.88
N VAL A 131 -4.56 12.46 11.07
CA VAL A 131 -5.27 13.21 12.11
C VAL A 131 -5.56 12.29 13.27
N LEU A 132 -5.15 12.71 14.47
CA LEU A 132 -5.29 11.98 15.72
C LEU A 132 -6.12 12.79 16.71
N LYS A 133 -6.78 12.11 17.64
CA LYS A 133 -7.53 12.69 18.78
C LYS A 133 -8.81 13.45 18.39
N LEU A 134 -9.30 13.30 17.17
CA LEU A 134 -10.60 13.77 16.74
C LEU A 134 -11.44 12.59 16.25
N ASP A 135 -12.75 12.69 16.38
CA ASP A 135 -13.64 11.74 15.74
C ASP A 135 -13.72 11.97 14.22
N ASN A 136 -14.18 10.96 13.50
CA ASN A 136 -14.22 11.00 12.04
C ASN A 136 -15.10 12.15 11.52
N GLU A 137 -16.26 12.39 12.15
CA GLU A 137 -17.20 13.45 11.72
C GLU A 137 -16.57 14.83 11.82
N THR A 138 -15.79 15.08 12.88
CA THR A 138 -15.06 16.35 13.05
C THR A 138 -14.00 16.50 11.97
N VAL A 139 -13.24 15.44 11.66
CA VAL A 139 -12.22 15.50 10.59
C VAL A 139 -12.87 15.71 9.22
N GLU A 140 -13.98 15.05 8.93
CA GLU A 140 -14.72 15.23 7.68
C GLU A 140 -15.22 16.68 7.53
N LYS A 141 -15.76 17.29 8.60
CA LYS A 141 -16.17 18.69 8.61
C LYS A 141 -14.99 19.63 8.32
N ILE A 142 -13.84 19.38 8.94
CA ILE A 142 -12.62 20.17 8.67
C ILE A 142 -12.21 20.01 7.20
N CYS A 143 -12.25 18.79 6.62
CA CYS A 143 -11.93 18.56 5.21
C CYS A 143 -12.85 19.38 4.28
N GLN A 144 -14.15 19.48 4.60
CA GLN A 144 -15.13 20.23 3.81
C GLN A 144 -14.89 21.76 3.79
N GLU A 145 -14.09 22.31 4.71
CA GLU A 145 -13.70 23.71 4.69
C GLU A 145 -12.68 24.04 3.59
N PHE A 146 -12.12 23.02 2.92
CA PHE A 146 -11.08 23.15 1.89
C PHE A 146 -11.57 22.61 0.53
N VAL A 147 -10.99 23.11 -0.54
CA VAL A 147 -11.39 22.71 -1.91
C VAL A 147 -10.79 21.35 -2.30
N ARG A 148 -9.55 21.08 -1.87
CA ARG A 148 -8.80 19.89 -2.29
C ARG A 148 -8.24 19.14 -1.08
N VAL A 149 -9.10 18.89 -0.09
CA VAL A 149 -8.77 18.06 1.08
C VAL A 149 -9.84 16.99 1.24
N TYR A 150 -9.43 15.74 1.30
CA TYR A 150 -10.30 14.57 1.26
C TYR A 150 -9.98 13.60 2.40
N PRO A 151 -10.98 13.16 3.20
CA PRO A 151 -10.78 12.07 4.14
C PRO A 151 -10.62 10.75 3.37
N VAL A 152 -9.58 9.98 3.65
CA VAL A 152 -9.21 8.82 2.80
C VAL A 152 -9.02 7.51 3.57
N ASN A 153 -8.27 7.48 4.67
CA ASN A 153 -8.05 6.25 5.42
C ASN A 153 -8.67 6.34 6.82
N TYR A 154 -9.76 5.62 7.02
CA TYR A 154 -10.44 5.48 8.32
C TYR A 154 -9.80 4.32 9.09
N ASN A 155 -8.62 4.56 9.67
CA ASN A 155 -7.79 3.48 10.22
C ASN A 155 -8.36 2.86 11.49
N CYS A 156 -8.82 3.71 12.42
CA CYS A 156 -9.49 3.28 13.64
C CYS A 156 -10.20 4.48 14.29
N PRO A 157 -11.04 4.28 15.33
CA PRO A 157 -11.60 5.39 16.08
C PRO A 157 -10.52 6.35 16.56
N GLY A 158 -10.63 7.63 16.20
CA GLY A 158 -9.67 8.68 16.56
C GLY A 158 -8.40 8.73 15.70
N GLN A 159 -8.34 7.99 14.59
CA GLN A 159 -7.28 8.11 13.59
C GLN A 159 -7.84 8.04 12.17
N LEU A 160 -7.81 9.16 11.47
CA LEU A 160 -8.19 9.31 10.08
C LEU A 160 -7.06 9.99 9.30
N VAL A 161 -6.78 9.53 8.08
CA VAL A 161 -5.81 10.20 7.19
C VAL A 161 -6.58 11.02 6.17
N ALA A 162 -6.14 12.27 5.96
CA ALA A 162 -6.62 13.13 4.90
C ALA A 162 -5.56 13.30 3.79
N ALA A 163 -5.99 13.28 2.53
CA ALA A 163 -5.20 13.67 1.37
C ALA A 163 -5.46 15.13 1.07
N CYS A 164 -4.41 15.93 0.91
CA CYS A 164 -4.48 17.37 0.79
C CYS A 164 -3.72 17.85 -0.46
N GLY A 165 -4.30 18.76 -1.23
CA GLY A 165 -3.54 19.51 -2.22
C GLY A 165 -2.31 20.15 -1.56
N LYS A 166 -1.16 20.10 -2.24
CA LYS A 166 0.09 20.57 -1.64
C LYS A 166 0.03 21.98 -1.03
N PRO A 167 -0.68 22.96 -1.63
CA PRO A 167 -0.84 24.30 -1.04
C PRO A 167 -1.73 24.34 0.22
N GLU A 168 -2.62 23.34 0.40
CA GLU A 168 -3.62 23.32 1.48
C GLU A 168 -3.17 22.50 2.70
N LEU A 169 -2.12 21.66 2.55
CA LEU A 169 -1.68 20.71 3.58
C LEU A 169 -1.35 21.41 4.91
N GLU A 170 -0.60 22.50 4.85
CA GLU A 170 -0.21 23.24 6.06
C GLU A 170 -1.42 23.90 6.73
N ALA A 171 -2.28 24.56 5.96
CA ALA A 171 -3.50 25.19 6.46
C ALA A 171 -4.44 24.15 7.09
N PHE A 172 -4.61 22.99 6.47
CA PHE A 172 -5.37 21.87 7.02
C PHE A 172 -4.78 21.39 8.35
N CYS A 173 -3.47 21.17 8.43
CA CYS A 173 -2.82 20.75 9.67
C CYS A 173 -3.00 21.79 10.81
N ASN A 174 -2.96 23.08 10.50
CA ASN A 174 -3.20 24.13 11.48
C ASN A 174 -4.66 24.15 11.92
N ARG A 175 -5.61 23.98 10.99
CA ARG A 175 -7.03 23.89 11.31
C ARG A 175 -7.35 22.73 12.25
N VAL A 176 -6.77 21.56 12.02
CA VAL A 176 -6.88 20.41 12.94
C VAL A 176 -6.41 20.74 14.35
N LYS A 177 -5.31 21.53 14.50
CA LYS A 177 -4.82 21.96 15.82
C LYS A 177 -5.80 22.89 16.54
N GLU A 178 -6.50 23.76 15.82
CA GLU A 178 -7.53 24.63 16.39
C GLU A 178 -8.66 23.82 17.03
N TYR A 179 -9.00 22.66 16.44
CA TYR A 179 -9.94 21.69 17.01
C TYR A 179 -9.33 20.80 18.11
N LYS A 180 -8.11 21.14 18.61
CA LYS A 180 -7.36 20.36 19.62
C LYS A 180 -6.96 18.96 19.18
N GLY A 181 -7.01 18.68 17.86
CA GLY A 181 -6.47 17.47 17.25
C GLY A 181 -4.95 17.57 17.03
N LYS A 182 -4.37 16.47 16.59
CA LYS A 182 -2.97 16.39 16.16
C LYS A 182 -2.91 15.95 14.71
N ALA A 183 -2.40 16.79 13.82
CA ALA A 183 -2.11 16.41 12.44
C ALA A 183 -0.62 16.11 12.29
N VAL A 184 -0.31 14.97 11.67
CA VAL A 184 1.07 14.52 11.41
C VAL A 184 1.20 14.33 9.89
N PRO A 185 1.92 15.21 9.17
CA PRO A 185 2.22 15.01 7.76
C PRO A 185 2.94 13.67 7.55
N LEU A 186 2.53 12.94 6.53
CA LEU A 186 3.11 11.66 6.17
C LEU A 186 4.20 11.85 5.11
N ALA A 187 5.27 11.06 5.20
CA ALA A 187 6.37 11.05 4.22
C ALA A 187 5.96 10.23 2.97
N VAL A 188 4.98 10.74 2.21
CA VAL A 188 4.47 10.14 0.98
C VAL A 188 4.52 11.12 -0.18
N SER A 189 4.60 10.60 -1.40
CA SER A 189 4.78 11.40 -2.61
C SER A 189 3.48 11.93 -3.22
N GLY A 190 2.31 11.50 -2.74
CA GLY A 190 1.03 11.84 -3.35
C GLY A 190 -0.16 11.77 -2.41
N GLY A 191 -1.30 12.27 -2.87
CA GLY A 191 -2.59 12.20 -2.18
C GLY A 191 -3.32 10.91 -2.53
N PHE A 192 -2.86 9.80 -1.98
CA PHE A 192 -3.42 8.49 -2.29
C PHE A 192 -4.86 8.34 -1.82
N HIS A 193 -5.62 7.47 -2.48
CA HIS A 193 -7.02 7.15 -2.20
C HIS A 193 -7.99 8.36 -2.32
N SER A 194 -7.66 9.32 -3.19
CA SER A 194 -8.43 10.55 -3.39
C SER A 194 -8.53 10.88 -4.88
N PRO A 195 -9.27 11.92 -5.28
CA PRO A 195 -9.33 12.37 -6.68
C PRO A 195 -7.98 12.72 -7.31
N PHE A 196 -6.93 12.92 -6.53
CA PHE A 196 -5.56 13.06 -7.06
C PHE A 196 -5.08 11.80 -7.80
N MET A 197 -5.72 10.65 -7.58
CA MET A 197 -5.39 9.35 -8.19
C MET A 197 -6.35 8.93 -9.30
N ASP A 198 -7.27 9.78 -9.76
CA ASP A 198 -8.29 9.42 -10.77
C ASP A 198 -7.66 8.88 -12.07
N SER A 199 -6.55 9.46 -12.52
CA SER A 199 -5.84 8.96 -13.71
C SER A 199 -5.26 7.56 -13.49
N ALA A 200 -4.74 7.28 -12.30
CA ALA A 200 -4.25 5.95 -11.94
C ALA A 200 -5.41 4.93 -11.85
N GLN A 201 -6.53 5.33 -11.29
CA GLN A 201 -7.75 4.50 -11.24
C GLN A 201 -8.22 4.12 -12.64
N GLN A 202 -8.31 5.09 -13.55
CA GLN A 202 -8.73 4.84 -14.94
C GLN A 202 -7.77 3.88 -15.66
N GLU A 203 -6.46 4.09 -15.54
CA GLU A 203 -5.45 3.21 -16.12
C GLU A 203 -5.57 1.79 -15.57
N LEU A 204 -5.68 1.63 -14.25
CA LEU A 204 -5.79 0.31 -13.62
C LEU A 204 -7.12 -0.39 -13.90
N HIS A 205 -8.20 0.36 -14.09
CA HIS A 205 -9.48 -0.19 -14.51
C HIS A 205 -9.40 -0.84 -15.90
N HIS A 206 -8.66 -0.25 -16.82
CA HIS A 206 -8.38 -0.87 -18.12
C HIS A 206 -7.39 -2.03 -18.00
N GLU A 207 -6.33 -1.86 -17.22
CA GLU A 207 -5.27 -2.85 -17.07
C GLU A 207 -5.77 -4.16 -16.47
N ILE A 208 -6.69 -4.12 -15.50
CA ILE A 208 -7.18 -5.32 -14.81
C ILE A 208 -7.86 -6.31 -15.75
N GLY A 209 -8.41 -5.84 -16.86
CA GLY A 209 -9.00 -6.68 -17.91
C GLY A 209 -7.99 -7.58 -18.65
N ASN A 210 -6.70 -7.32 -18.51
CA ASN A 210 -5.63 -8.11 -19.13
C ASN A 210 -5.23 -9.33 -18.29
N TYR A 211 -5.74 -9.43 -17.05
CA TYR A 211 -5.39 -10.52 -16.13
C TYR A 211 -6.54 -11.51 -15.98
N HIS A 212 -6.19 -12.77 -15.79
CA HIS A 212 -7.17 -13.79 -15.47
C HIS A 212 -7.41 -13.85 -13.96
N LEU A 213 -8.60 -13.45 -13.54
CA LEU A 213 -9.00 -13.48 -12.14
C LEU A 213 -9.81 -14.76 -11.83
N ASN A 214 -9.39 -15.47 -10.79
CA ASN A 214 -10.10 -16.63 -10.26
C ASN A 214 -10.95 -16.23 -9.04
N VAL A 215 -11.89 -17.09 -8.69
CA VAL A 215 -12.61 -16.98 -7.42
C VAL A 215 -11.61 -17.23 -6.27
N PRO A 216 -11.51 -16.31 -5.30
CA PRO A 216 -10.63 -16.50 -4.15
C PRO A 216 -10.97 -17.78 -3.37
N LYS A 217 -9.95 -18.48 -2.88
CA LYS A 217 -10.11 -19.70 -2.06
C LYS A 217 -10.33 -19.39 -0.58
N LEU A 218 -10.05 -18.17 -0.15
CA LEU A 218 -10.21 -17.67 1.21
C LEU A 218 -11.10 -16.43 1.21
N PRO A 219 -11.88 -16.18 2.26
CA PRO A 219 -12.52 -14.88 2.48
C PRO A 219 -11.48 -13.75 2.54
N ILE A 220 -11.81 -12.61 1.90
CA ILE A 220 -10.98 -11.41 1.86
C ILE A 220 -11.74 -10.25 2.52
#